data_7f42831fab96b60ab7d0fcf68278fbbd
#
_entry.id   7f42831fab96b60ab7d0fcf68278fbbd
#
_cell.length_a   1.000
_cell.length_b   1.000
_cell.length_c   1.000
_cell.angle_alpha   90.00
_cell.angle_beta   90.00
_cell.angle_gamma   90.00
#
_symmetry.space_group_name_H-M   'P 1'
#
loop_
_entity.id
_entity.type
_entity.pdbx_description
1 polymer ?
#
loop_
_entity_poly.entity_id
_entity_poly.type
_entity_poly.pdbx_seq_one_letter_code
_entity_poly.pdbx_strand_id
1 'polypeptide(L)'
;PTFHRWAGETGLYADRLGDRWTETNRLRRLADAGVHLAFGSDCMPLDPLVGVHHAVNAPTDAQRLGVTEALRAYTLGSAYAGFDEDRLGTVEPGKRADLVVLDGSPWATPERIRDIDVALTVVDGRIVYDGSSRL
;
A
#
# COMPACT_ATOMS: atom_id res chain seq x y z
N PRO A 1 1.54 -6.83 0.20
CA PRO A 1 1.80 -6.55 1.63
C PRO A 1 0.69 -7.05 2.55
N THR A 2 -0.51 -7.28 2.05
CA THR A 2 -1.66 -7.78 2.84
C THR A 2 -1.34 -9.09 3.60
N PHE A 3 -0.40 -9.89 3.11
CA PHE A 3 0.05 -11.13 3.75
C PHE A 3 0.74 -10.93 5.10
N HIS A 4 1.16 -9.71 5.45
CA HIS A 4 1.64 -9.39 6.79
C HIS A 4 0.60 -9.69 7.89
N ARG A 5 -0.69 -9.75 7.56
CA ARG A 5 -1.74 -10.17 8.50
C ARG A 5 -1.54 -11.59 9.06
N TRP A 6 -0.76 -12.43 8.36
CA TRP A 6 -0.42 -13.79 8.79
C TRP A 6 0.92 -13.87 9.50
N ALA A 7 1.70 -12.78 9.50
CA ALA A 7 2.92 -12.66 10.28
C ALA A 7 2.59 -12.31 11.73
N GLY A 8 3.47 -12.68 12.64
CA GLY A 8 3.31 -12.49 14.08
C GLY A 8 3.52 -13.81 14.83
N GLU A 9 3.75 -13.72 16.13
CA GLU A 9 4.08 -14.86 16.99
C GLU A 9 3.00 -15.96 17.02
N THR A 10 1.74 -15.59 16.79
CA THR A 10 0.58 -16.50 16.77
C THR A 10 -0.05 -16.60 15.37
N GLY A 11 0.64 -16.11 14.35
CA GLY A 11 0.13 -16.11 12.99
C GLY A 11 0.40 -17.41 12.23
N LEU A 12 -0.25 -17.57 11.09
CA LEU A 12 -0.10 -18.74 10.21
C LEU A 12 1.39 -19.01 9.86
N TYR A 13 2.19 -17.95 9.69
CA TYR A 13 3.60 -18.13 9.36
C TYR A 13 4.39 -18.69 10.53
N ALA A 14 4.08 -18.31 11.77
CA ALA A 14 4.71 -18.91 12.96
C ALA A 14 4.36 -20.40 13.07
N ASP A 15 3.10 -20.77 12.85
CA ASP A 15 2.64 -22.17 12.87
C ASP A 15 3.36 -23.04 11.82
N ARG A 16 3.69 -22.47 10.66
CA ARG A 16 4.26 -23.23 9.53
C ARG A 16 5.79 -23.15 9.45
N LEU A 17 6.39 -22.07 9.93
CA LEU A 17 7.81 -21.77 9.74
C LEU A 17 8.58 -21.70 11.06
N GLY A 18 7.90 -21.77 12.22
CA GLY A 18 8.49 -21.52 13.51
C GLY A 18 9.10 -20.11 13.56
N ASP A 19 10.22 -19.90 14.24
CA ASP A 19 10.88 -18.59 14.40
C ASP A 19 11.26 -17.91 13.07
N ARG A 20 11.28 -18.66 11.97
CA ARG A 20 11.55 -18.14 10.63
C ARG A 20 10.45 -17.23 10.07
N TRP A 21 9.29 -17.13 10.73
CA TRP A 21 8.25 -16.18 10.31
C TRP A 21 8.77 -14.74 10.26
N THR A 22 9.72 -14.38 11.11
CA THR A 22 10.37 -13.07 11.12
C THR A 22 11.16 -12.77 9.84
N GLU A 23 11.48 -13.80 9.08
CA GLU A 23 12.19 -13.71 7.82
C GLU A 23 11.28 -13.56 6.60
N THR A 24 9.95 -13.63 6.79
CA THR A 24 8.98 -13.45 5.70
C THR A 24 8.79 -11.96 5.38
N ASN A 25 8.43 -11.66 4.14
CA ASN A 25 8.02 -10.31 3.70
C ASN A 25 8.95 -9.17 4.17
N ARG A 26 10.25 -9.33 4.10
CA ARG A 26 11.27 -8.35 4.54
C ARG A 26 11.31 -7.12 3.61
N LEU A 27 10.22 -6.37 3.55
CA LEU A 27 10.07 -5.23 2.63
C LEU A 27 11.10 -4.14 2.89
N ARG A 28 11.39 -3.83 4.15
CA ARG A 28 12.42 -2.84 4.53
C ARG A 28 13.77 -3.21 3.95
N ARG A 29 14.18 -4.49 4.11
CA ARG A 29 15.45 -4.96 3.60
C ARG A 29 15.55 -4.89 2.08
N LEU A 30 14.44 -5.16 1.37
CA LEU A 30 14.41 -5.03 -0.09
C LEU A 30 14.51 -3.57 -0.51
N ALA A 31 13.78 -2.67 0.16
CA ALA A 31 13.84 -1.24 -0.10
C ALA A 31 15.25 -0.68 0.15
N ASP A 32 15.90 -1.04 1.27
CA ASP A 32 17.26 -0.61 1.60
C ASP A 32 18.29 -1.14 0.60
N ALA A 33 18.04 -2.28 -0.02
CA ALA A 33 18.87 -2.83 -1.09
C ALA A 33 18.60 -2.19 -2.47
N GLY A 34 17.74 -1.16 -2.54
CA GLY A 34 17.40 -0.45 -3.78
C GLY A 34 16.46 -1.23 -4.72
N VAL A 35 15.78 -2.28 -4.24
CA VAL A 35 14.80 -3.01 -5.05
C VAL A 35 13.56 -2.13 -5.26
N HIS A 36 13.12 -1.98 -6.50
CA HIS A 36 11.87 -1.30 -6.81
C HIS A 36 10.68 -2.17 -6.35
N LEU A 37 9.94 -1.67 -5.36
CA LEU A 37 8.77 -2.35 -4.84
C LEU A 37 7.53 -1.92 -5.62
N ALA A 38 6.73 -2.90 -6.05
CA ALA A 38 5.40 -2.70 -6.62
C ALA A 38 4.40 -3.51 -5.80
N PHE A 39 3.28 -2.90 -5.43
CA PHE A 39 2.27 -3.51 -4.59
C PHE A 39 0.96 -3.73 -5.32
N GLY A 40 0.27 -4.80 -4.94
CA GLY A 40 -1.09 -5.12 -5.31
C GLY A 40 -1.79 -5.84 -4.17
N SER A 41 -3.11 -5.96 -4.24
CA SER A 41 -3.94 -6.53 -3.16
C SER A 41 -4.08 -8.05 -3.24
N ASP A 42 -3.83 -8.66 -4.40
CA ASP A 42 -3.92 -10.12 -4.63
C ASP A 42 -5.25 -10.73 -4.10
N CYS A 43 -6.36 -10.10 -4.47
CA CYS A 43 -7.73 -10.54 -4.14
C CYS A 43 -8.12 -10.56 -2.65
N MET A 44 -7.34 -9.98 -1.71
CA MET A 44 -7.60 -10.27 -0.30
C MET A 44 -7.24 -9.14 0.69
N PRO A 45 -8.11 -8.24 1.03
CA PRO A 45 -9.19 -7.63 0.28
C PRO A 45 -8.65 -6.79 -0.88
N LEU A 46 -9.50 -6.42 -1.81
CA LEU A 46 -9.15 -5.47 -2.91
C LEU A 46 -9.15 -4.03 -2.37
N ASP A 47 -8.34 -3.78 -1.35
CA ASP A 47 -8.25 -2.50 -0.67
C ASP A 47 -6.78 -2.08 -0.51
N PRO A 48 -6.32 -1.09 -1.31
CA PRO A 48 -4.95 -0.60 -1.23
C PRO A 48 -4.58 -0.01 0.15
N LEU A 49 -5.52 0.65 0.85
CA LEU A 49 -5.25 1.23 2.17
C LEU A 49 -5.01 0.16 3.23
N VAL A 50 -5.70 -0.97 3.14
CA VAL A 50 -5.39 -2.15 3.97
C VAL A 50 -3.98 -2.67 3.67
N GLY A 51 -3.57 -2.72 2.41
CA GLY A 51 -2.21 -3.11 2.04
C GLY A 51 -1.15 -2.13 2.55
N VAL A 52 -1.38 -0.82 2.40
CA VAL A 52 -0.50 0.23 2.96
C VAL A 52 -0.40 0.09 4.49
N HIS A 53 -1.56 -0.09 5.17
CA HIS A 53 -1.60 -0.30 6.62
C HIS A 53 -0.71 -1.48 7.05
N HIS A 54 -0.82 -2.62 6.38
CA HIS A 54 -0.02 -3.80 6.71
C HIS A 54 1.48 -3.62 6.42
N ALA A 55 1.85 -2.88 5.37
CA ALA A 55 3.25 -2.59 5.09
C ALA A 55 3.88 -1.65 6.13
N VAL A 56 3.08 -0.69 6.63
CA VAL A 56 3.52 0.31 7.63
C VAL A 56 3.52 -0.28 9.05
N ASN A 57 2.56 -1.14 9.38
CA ASN A 57 2.38 -1.71 10.71
C ASN A 57 2.80 -3.18 10.80
N ALA A 58 3.72 -3.61 9.93
CA ALA A 58 4.24 -4.98 9.96
C ALA A 58 4.91 -5.31 11.32
N PRO A 59 4.89 -6.59 11.76
CA PRO A 59 5.31 -6.95 13.11
C PRO A 59 6.77 -6.64 13.44
N THR A 60 7.67 -6.74 12.46
CA THR A 60 9.11 -6.52 12.68
C THR A 60 9.63 -5.33 11.87
N ASP A 61 10.71 -4.71 12.34
CA ASP A 61 11.33 -3.57 11.65
C ASP A 61 11.86 -3.96 10.26
N ALA A 62 12.33 -5.19 10.07
CA ALA A 62 12.78 -5.69 8.77
C ALA A 62 11.64 -5.79 7.73
N GLN A 63 10.40 -5.82 8.19
CA GLN A 63 9.19 -5.90 7.37
C GLN A 63 8.54 -4.54 7.13
N ARG A 64 8.80 -3.54 8.01
CA ARG A 64 8.10 -2.23 7.98
C ARG A 64 8.62 -1.29 6.91
N LEU A 65 7.70 -0.61 6.26
CA LEU A 65 7.99 0.55 5.42
C LEU A 65 7.45 1.83 6.07
N GLY A 66 8.00 2.99 5.68
CA GLY A 66 7.36 4.27 5.95
C GLY A 66 6.09 4.46 5.11
N VAL A 67 5.20 5.35 5.57
CA VAL A 67 3.92 5.63 4.86
C VAL A 67 4.16 6.04 3.42
N THR A 68 5.09 6.98 3.19
CA THR A 68 5.44 7.46 1.85
C THR A 68 5.96 6.33 0.95
N GLU A 69 6.81 5.45 1.48
CA GLU A 69 7.37 4.31 0.73
C GLU A 69 6.27 3.32 0.33
N ALA A 70 5.36 3.00 1.26
CA ALA A 70 4.26 2.08 1.01
C ALA A 70 3.27 2.65 -0.04
N LEU A 71 2.94 3.95 0.06
CA LEU A 71 2.11 4.62 -0.95
C LEU A 71 2.80 4.66 -2.32
N ARG A 72 4.09 4.98 -2.37
CA ARG A 72 4.86 4.96 -3.63
C ARG A 72 4.90 3.58 -4.27
N ALA A 73 4.96 2.52 -3.47
CA ALA A 73 4.92 1.16 -3.99
C ALA A 73 3.56 0.80 -4.62
N TYR A 74 2.44 1.35 -4.10
CA TYR A 74 1.10 1.20 -4.69
C TYR A 74 0.84 2.12 -5.89
N THR A 75 1.58 3.21 -6.05
CA THR A 75 1.39 4.19 -7.12
C THR A 75 2.50 4.10 -8.17
N LEU A 76 3.61 4.81 -7.97
CA LEU A 76 4.74 4.82 -8.90
C LEU A 76 5.35 3.43 -9.11
N GLY A 77 5.50 2.65 -8.04
CA GLY A 77 6.04 1.28 -8.13
C GLY A 77 5.17 0.38 -9.00
N SER A 78 3.84 0.45 -8.84
CA SER A 78 2.91 -0.33 -9.66
C SER A 78 2.89 0.16 -11.12
N ALA A 79 2.97 1.47 -11.35
CA ALA A 79 3.10 2.03 -12.69
C ALA A 79 4.40 1.56 -13.37
N TYR A 80 5.52 1.59 -12.65
CA TYR A 80 6.82 1.08 -13.13
C TYR A 80 6.75 -0.41 -13.51
N ALA A 81 6.14 -1.24 -12.66
CA ALA A 81 5.96 -2.67 -12.97
C ALA A 81 5.07 -2.92 -14.19
N GLY A 82 4.18 -1.97 -14.51
CA GLY A 82 3.33 -1.98 -15.71
C GLY A 82 3.92 -1.30 -16.92
N PHE A 83 5.14 -0.73 -16.83
CA PHE A 83 5.78 0.09 -17.87
C PHE A 83 4.96 1.33 -18.25
N ASP A 84 4.27 1.91 -17.28
CA ASP A 84 3.37 3.08 -17.44
C ASP A 84 3.85 4.29 -16.60
N GLU A 85 5.04 4.26 -16.02
CA GLU A 85 5.57 5.29 -15.13
C GLU A 85 5.69 6.67 -15.78
N ASP A 86 5.79 6.75 -17.09
CA ASP A 86 5.79 8.02 -17.83
C ASP A 86 4.41 8.69 -17.86
N ARG A 87 3.34 7.93 -17.66
CA ARG A 87 1.95 8.39 -17.76
C ARG A 87 1.18 8.35 -16.45
N LEU A 88 1.60 7.51 -15.50
CA LEU A 88 0.89 7.19 -14.26
C LEU A 88 1.82 7.23 -13.05
N GLY A 89 1.26 7.08 -11.87
CA GLY A 89 1.97 6.81 -10.61
C GLY A 89 2.39 8.04 -9.81
N THR A 90 2.39 9.22 -10.42
CA THR A 90 2.69 10.50 -9.75
C THR A 90 1.73 11.60 -10.20
N VAL A 91 1.58 12.64 -9.36
CA VAL A 91 0.78 13.83 -9.68
C VAL A 91 1.73 14.89 -10.25
N GLU A 92 1.87 14.87 -11.57
CA GLU A 92 2.79 15.75 -12.32
C GLU A 92 2.14 16.25 -13.62
N PRO A 93 2.49 17.46 -14.09
CA PRO A 93 2.03 17.95 -15.40
C PRO A 93 2.41 16.97 -16.53
N GLY A 94 1.45 16.65 -17.38
CA GLY A 94 1.65 15.74 -18.51
C GLY A 94 1.25 14.30 -18.23
N LYS A 95 1.05 13.92 -16.96
CA LYS A 95 0.52 12.61 -16.59
C LYS A 95 -1.01 12.59 -16.53
N ARG A 96 -1.58 11.41 -16.59
CA ARG A 96 -3.04 11.23 -16.46
C ARG A 96 -3.49 11.64 -15.07
N ALA A 97 -4.64 12.28 -15.02
CA ALA A 97 -5.28 12.66 -13.75
C ALA A 97 -6.03 11.45 -13.14
N ASP A 98 -5.26 10.47 -12.69
CA ASP A 98 -5.74 9.32 -11.91
C ASP A 98 -5.43 9.60 -10.44
N LEU A 99 -6.45 9.99 -9.67
CA LEU A 99 -6.30 10.55 -8.33
C LEU A 99 -7.26 9.89 -7.35
N VAL A 100 -6.85 9.80 -6.10
CA VAL A 100 -7.72 9.47 -4.98
C VAL A 100 -7.65 10.57 -3.93
N VAL A 101 -8.81 11.00 -3.42
CA VAL A 101 -8.91 11.89 -2.26
C VAL A 101 -9.33 11.05 -1.06
N LEU A 102 -8.59 11.16 0.01
CA LEU A 102 -8.87 10.47 1.27
C LEU A 102 -9.48 11.46 2.26
N ASP A 103 -10.36 10.98 3.14
CA ASP A 103 -10.97 11.78 4.20
C ASP A 103 -10.06 11.97 5.43
N GLY A 104 -8.92 11.26 5.45
CA GLY A 104 -7.92 11.33 6.50
C GLY A 104 -6.49 11.28 5.95
N SER A 105 -5.54 11.71 6.77
CA SER A 105 -4.12 11.69 6.42
C SER A 105 -3.44 10.41 6.90
N PRO A 106 -2.91 9.56 5.99
CA PRO A 106 -2.15 8.38 6.38
C PRO A 106 -0.91 8.68 7.24
N TRP A 107 -0.36 9.88 7.10
CA TRP A 107 0.81 10.31 7.88
C TRP A 107 0.46 10.77 9.30
N ALA A 108 -0.77 11.25 9.52
CA ALA A 108 -1.19 11.72 10.85
C ALA A 108 -1.52 10.56 11.79
N THR A 109 -2.06 9.45 11.25
CA THR A 109 -2.48 8.27 12.03
C THR A 109 -2.05 6.97 11.34
N PRO A 110 -0.73 6.69 11.26
CA PRO A 110 -0.22 5.53 10.52
C PRO A 110 -0.80 4.19 11.00
N GLU A 111 -1.12 4.08 12.28
CA GLU A 111 -1.71 2.89 12.89
C GLU A 111 -3.18 2.65 12.51
N ARG A 112 -3.83 3.64 11.87
CA ARG A 112 -5.23 3.61 11.48
C ARG A 112 -5.48 3.77 9.98
N ILE A 113 -4.46 3.62 9.14
CA ILE A 113 -4.57 3.84 7.69
C ILE A 113 -5.74 3.04 7.07
N ARG A 114 -5.97 1.82 7.51
CA ARG A 114 -7.07 0.98 7.01
C ARG A 114 -8.48 1.49 7.34
N ASP A 115 -8.59 2.45 8.28
CA ASP A 115 -9.86 3.03 8.70
C ASP A 115 -10.15 4.35 7.96
N ILE A 116 -9.26 4.78 7.08
CA ILE A 116 -9.42 5.99 6.26
C ILE A 116 -10.33 5.66 5.09
N ASP A 117 -11.37 6.46 4.90
CA ASP A 117 -12.28 6.31 3.76
C ASP A 117 -11.78 7.04 2.51
N VAL A 118 -12.17 6.54 1.35
CA VAL A 118 -11.97 7.22 0.07
C VAL A 118 -13.12 8.21 -0.13
N ALA A 119 -12.81 9.51 -0.15
CA ALA A 119 -13.79 10.56 -0.39
C ALA A 119 -14.09 10.71 -1.89
N LEU A 120 -13.08 10.59 -2.76
CA LEU A 120 -13.25 10.75 -4.21
C LEU A 120 -12.25 9.87 -4.97
N THR A 121 -12.68 9.32 -6.10
CA THR A 121 -11.76 8.71 -7.08
C THR A 121 -11.96 9.35 -8.44
N VAL A 122 -10.85 9.75 -9.05
CA VAL A 122 -10.79 10.33 -10.39
C VAL A 122 -9.97 9.41 -11.28
N VAL A 123 -10.46 9.09 -12.47
CA VAL A 123 -9.75 8.33 -13.49
C VAL A 123 -9.79 9.11 -14.79
N ASP A 124 -8.63 9.37 -15.36
CA ASP A 124 -8.48 10.14 -16.61
C ASP A 124 -9.19 11.50 -16.54
N GLY A 125 -9.11 12.18 -15.36
CA GLY A 125 -9.76 13.46 -15.12
C GLY A 125 -11.27 13.40 -14.87
N ARG A 126 -11.88 12.22 -14.81
CA ARG A 126 -13.31 12.03 -14.57
C ARG A 126 -13.54 11.45 -13.18
N ILE A 127 -14.48 12.03 -12.44
CA ILE A 127 -14.94 11.48 -11.17
C ILE A 127 -15.67 10.16 -11.46
N VAL A 128 -15.14 9.05 -10.90
CA VAL A 128 -15.73 7.70 -11.02
C VAL A 128 -16.32 7.21 -9.71
N TYR A 129 -15.95 7.83 -8.59
CA TYR A 129 -16.50 7.58 -7.27
C TYR A 129 -16.54 8.87 -6.48
N ASP A 130 -17.68 9.11 -5.80
CA ASP A 130 -17.91 10.23 -4.90
C ASP A 130 -18.55 9.71 -3.61
N GLY A 131 -17.76 9.67 -2.53
CA GLY A 131 -18.18 9.18 -1.22
C GLY A 131 -19.25 10.07 -0.56
N SER A 132 -19.36 11.35 -0.94
CA SER A 132 -20.38 12.26 -0.40
C SER A 132 -21.81 11.93 -0.89
N SER A 133 -21.94 11.15 -1.95
CA SER A 133 -23.22 10.73 -2.53
C SER A 133 -23.90 9.58 -1.77
N ARG A 134 -23.37 9.17 -0.61
CA ARG A 134 -23.93 8.09 0.25
C ARG A 134 -24.79 8.59 1.41
N LEU A 135 -25.39 9.78 1.29
CA LEU A 135 -26.37 10.30 2.24
C LEU A 135 -27.80 9.93 1.81
#